data_d6b4d2191771a2efda63df0675845b32
#
_entry.id   d6b4d2191771a2efda63df0675845b32
#
_cell.length_a   1.000
_cell.length_b   1.000
_cell.length_c   1.000
_cell.angle_alpha   90.00
_cell.angle_beta   90.00
_cell.angle_gamma   90.00
#
_symmetry.space_group_name_H-M   'P 1'
#
loop_
_entity.id
_entity.type
_entity.pdbx_description
1 polymer ?
#
loop_
_entity_poly.entity_id
_entity_poly.type
_entity_poly.pdbx_seq_one_letter_code
_entity_poly.pdbx_strand_id
1 'polypeptide(L)'
;KKALALFAVLFLFSGHAAAGFDGYVEVTNNTGYDIYYLYVSHAKSDSWEEDVLDDDILPNGHTVRVNLRNAKSSIFDIRAKDEDGDTYTIWDLDVARHDVVFTLDDMD
;
A
#
# COMPACT_ATOMS: atom_id res chain seq x y z
N LYS A 1 4.72 1.47 -13.79
CA LYS A 1 3.69 2.26 -14.01
C LYS A 1 4.04 3.46 -14.71
N LYS A 2 3.30 4.19 -15.25
CA LYS A 2 3.57 5.14 -16.02
C LYS A 2 2.75 6.23 -15.98
N ALA A 3 3.04 7.17 -16.10
CA ALA A 3 2.36 8.24 -16.03
C ALA A 3 1.94 8.79 -17.22
N LEU A 4 1.36 9.44 -17.49
CA LEU A 4 1.14 9.85 -18.60
C LEU A 4 0.72 11.05 -18.69
N ALA A 5 0.82 11.57 -18.87
CA ALA A 5 0.62 12.72 -18.86
C ALA A 5 -0.10 13.42 -19.70
N LEU A 6 -0.30 13.76 -20.15
CA LEU A 6 -0.70 14.42 -20.82
C LEU A 6 -1.61 15.02 -20.90
N PHE A 7 -1.97 15.25 -20.90
CA PHE A 7 -2.72 15.85 -20.99
C PHE A 7 -3.09 16.72 -20.72
N ALA A 8 -2.95 16.89 -20.63
CA ALA A 8 -3.23 17.62 -20.29
C ALA A 8 -3.72 18.48 -20.50
N VAL A 9 -3.59 18.47 -20.84
CA VAL A 9 -3.96 19.27 -21.03
C VAL A 9 -4.88 19.59 -21.01
N LEU A 10 -5.31 19.28 -21.05
CA LEU A 10 -6.18 19.54 -20.90
C LEU A 10 -6.67 20.08 -20.28
N PHE A 11 -6.61 20.22 -19.97
CA PHE A 11 -7.06 20.75 -19.40
C PHE A 11 -7.44 21.60 -19.16
N LEU A 12 -7.29 21.61 -19.31
CA LEU A 12 -7.56 22.36 -19.20
C LEU A 12 -8.38 22.97 -18.92
N PHE A 13 -8.70 23.10 -18.75
CA PHE A 13 -9.49 23.71 -18.51
C PHE A 13 -10.26 23.56 -17.57
N SER A 14 -10.68 23.33 -17.38
CA SER A 14 -11.41 23.16 -16.56
C SER A 14 -11.06 22.99 -15.41
N GLY A 15 -10.64 23.00 -15.28
CA GLY A 15 -10.33 22.99 -14.26
C GLY A 15 -10.26 22.16 -13.21
N HIS A 16 -10.66 21.27 -13.13
CA HIS A 16 -10.40 20.51 -12.09
C HIS A 16 -10.00 19.26 -12.55
N ALA A 17 -8.81 19.12 -12.67
CA ALA A 17 -8.28 17.84 -12.85
C ALA A 17 -8.71 17.02 -11.72
N ALA A 18 -8.95 15.83 -11.96
CA ALA A 18 -9.29 14.92 -10.91
C ALA A 18 -8.12 14.87 -9.95
N ALA A 19 -8.38 15.14 -8.72
CA ALA A 19 -7.37 15.01 -7.70
C ALA A 19 -7.09 13.53 -7.49
N GLY A 20 -5.85 13.20 -7.23
CA GLY A 20 -5.51 11.87 -6.82
C GLY A 20 -6.00 11.58 -5.42
N PHE A 21 -6.00 10.31 -5.04
CA PHE A 21 -6.34 9.92 -3.69
C PHE A 21 -5.16 10.21 -2.77
N ASP A 22 -5.42 10.92 -1.69
CA ASP A 22 -4.47 11.12 -0.61
C ASP A 22 -5.07 10.52 0.65
N GLY A 23 -4.24 9.82 1.40
CA GLY A 23 -4.69 9.23 2.65
C GLY A 23 -3.57 8.42 3.26
N TYR A 24 -3.94 7.44 4.05
CA TYR A 24 -2.97 6.56 4.68
C TYR A 24 -3.65 5.23 4.98
N VAL A 25 -2.82 4.24 5.26
CA VAL A 25 -3.30 2.96 5.77
C VAL A 25 -2.42 2.61 6.97
N GLU A 26 -3.03 2.10 8.01
CA GLU A 26 -2.29 1.59 9.16
C GLU A 26 -2.22 0.08 9.06
N VAL A 27 -1.01 -0.45 9.19
CA VAL A 27 -0.74 -1.88 9.06
C VAL A 27 -0.22 -2.37 10.39
N THR A 28 -0.94 -3.31 10.97
CA THR A 28 -0.58 -3.93 12.25
C THR A 28 -0.09 -5.34 11.99
N ASN A 29 1.03 -5.68 12.61
CA ASN A 29 1.56 -7.03 12.53
C ASN A 29 1.06 -7.85 13.72
N ASN A 30 0.22 -8.83 13.45
CA ASN A 30 -0.26 -9.75 14.46
C ASN A 30 -0.03 -11.20 14.00
N THR A 31 1.11 -11.42 13.35
CA THR A 31 1.45 -12.74 12.82
C THR A 31 2.23 -13.62 13.80
N GLY A 32 2.82 -12.99 14.81
CA GLY A 32 3.73 -13.69 15.72
C GLY A 32 5.18 -13.61 15.29
N TYR A 33 5.47 -13.05 14.13
CA TYR A 33 6.83 -12.95 13.58
C TYR A 33 7.11 -11.51 13.18
N ASP A 34 8.39 -11.13 13.14
CA ASP A 34 8.76 -9.80 12.70
C ASP A 34 8.59 -9.68 11.19
N ILE A 35 8.02 -8.59 10.73
CA ILE A 35 7.88 -8.30 9.31
C ILE A 35 9.06 -7.45 8.88
N TYR A 36 9.77 -7.92 7.86
CA TYR A 36 10.96 -7.26 7.36
C TYR A 36 10.69 -6.42 6.12
N TYR A 37 9.66 -6.76 5.34
CA TYR A 37 9.33 -6.02 4.11
C TYR A 37 7.84 -5.77 4.07
N LEU A 38 7.48 -4.58 3.61
CA LEU A 38 6.07 -4.22 3.46
C LEU A 38 5.90 -3.47 2.16
N TYR A 39 4.97 -3.95 1.34
CA TYR A 39 4.68 -3.35 0.05
C TYR A 39 3.25 -2.89 0.04
N VAL A 40 3.03 -1.65 -0.38
CA VAL A 40 1.70 -1.06 -0.47
C VAL A 40 1.62 -0.47 -1.87
N SER A 41 1.01 -1.23 -2.78
CA SER A 41 0.98 -0.87 -4.19
C SER A 41 -0.43 -0.65 -4.66
N HIS A 42 -0.63 0.37 -5.49
CA HIS A 42 -1.93 0.61 -6.09
C HIS A 42 -2.37 -0.65 -6.85
N ALA A 43 -3.63 -1.01 -6.74
CA ALA A 43 -4.13 -2.27 -7.29
C ALA A 43 -3.95 -2.38 -8.79
N LYS A 44 -3.81 -1.25 -9.50
CA LYS A 44 -3.55 -1.25 -10.94
C LYS A 44 -2.08 -1.30 -11.28
N SER A 45 -1.19 -1.26 -10.30
CA SER A 45 0.24 -1.36 -10.54
C SER A 45 0.59 -2.79 -10.92
N ASP A 46 1.54 -2.96 -11.83
CA ASP A 46 1.99 -4.29 -12.21
C ASP A 46 3.24 -4.72 -11.45
N SER A 47 3.61 -3.99 -10.40
CA SER A 47 4.72 -4.37 -9.55
C SER A 47 4.41 -3.99 -8.10
N TRP A 48 5.13 -4.63 -7.17
CA TRP A 48 4.98 -4.30 -5.74
C TRP A 48 5.71 -3.01 -5.37
N GLU A 49 6.59 -2.53 -6.23
CA GLU A 49 7.36 -1.32 -6.04
C GLU A 49 8.32 -1.45 -4.87
N GLU A 50 8.48 -0.42 -4.07
CA GLU A 50 9.53 -0.47 -3.06
C GLU A 50 8.99 -0.89 -1.70
N ASP A 51 9.88 -1.41 -0.89
CA ASP A 51 9.59 -1.75 0.49
C ASP A 51 9.44 -0.46 1.29
N VAL A 52 8.25 -0.23 1.85
CA VAL A 52 7.98 1.00 2.57
C VAL A 52 8.58 1.02 3.98
N LEU A 53 9.06 -0.11 4.48
CA LEU A 53 9.76 -0.14 5.76
C LEU A 53 11.21 0.28 5.62
N ASP A 54 11.77 0.15 4.41
CA ASP A 54 13.15 0.48 4.15
C ASP A 54 14.07 -0.35 5.05
N ASP A 55 14.81 0.26 5.97
CA ASP A 55 15.69 -0.48 6.87
C ASP A 55 14.99 -0.87 8.17
N ASP A 56 13.75 -0.46 8.35
CA ASP A 56 13.03 -0.74 9.59
C ASP A 56 12.36 -2.11 9.55
N ILE A 57 12.04 -2.58 10.71
CA ILE A 57 11.32 -3.83 10.92
C ILE A 57 10.00 -3.47 11.59
N LEU A 58 8.95 -4.17 11.23
CA LEU A 58 7.67 -4.05 11.93
C LEU A 58 7.51 -5.25 12.85
N PRO A 59 7.82 -5.10 14.13
CA PRO A 59 7.74 -6.23 15.07
C PRO A 59 6.30 -6.67 15.29
N ASN A 60 6.15 -7.92 15.71
CA ASN A 60 4.84 -8.42 16.08
C ASN A 60 4.21 -7.52 17.14
N GLY A 61 2.94 -7.21 16.97
CA GLY A 61 2.20 -6.35 17.87
C GLY A 61 2.29 -4.86 17.58
N HIS A 62 3.10 -4.47 16.59
CA HIS A 62 3.30 -3.06 16.26
C HIS A 62 2.53 -2.65 15.02
N THR A 63 2.30 -1.36 14.90
CA THR A 63 1.56 -0.76 13.79
C THR A 63 2.42 0.30 13.12
N VAL A 64 2.37 0.33 11.80
CA VAL A 64 3.02 1.38 11.03
C VAL A 64 1.97 2.08 10.17
N ARG A 65 2.09 3.39 10.04
CA ARG A 65 1.24 4.17 9.15
C ARG A 65 1.98 4.40 7.85
N VAL A 66 1.34 4.07 6.75
CA VAL A 66 1.89 4.29 5.42
C VAL A 66 1.08 5.39 4.76
N ASN A 67 1.72 6.51 4.48
CA ASN A 67 1.06 7.64 3.84
C ASN A 67 1.02 7.42 2.34
N LEU A 68 -0.13 7.77 1.75
CA LEU A 68 -0.38 7.56 0.33
C LEU A 68 -0.74 8.90 -0.29
N ARG A 69 -0.14 9.20 -1.43
CA ARG A 69 -0.36 10.49 -2.07
C ARG A 69 -0.58 10.33 -3.53
N ASN A 70 -1.55 11.07 -4.03
CA ASN A 70 -1.82 11.20 -5.45
C ASN A 70 -1.96 9.87 -6.15
N ALA A 71 -2.61 8.93 -5.51
CA ALA A 71 -2.88 7.63 -6.11
C ALA A 71 -4.07 7.71 -7.03
N LYS A 72 -4.18 6.76 -7.95
CA LYS A 72 -5.28 6.75 -8.91
C LYS A 72 -6.61 6.47 -8.24
N SER A 73 -6.60 5.72 -7.17
CA SER A 73 -7.79 5.42 -6.38
C SER A 73 -7.35 4.99 -5.00
N SER A 74 -8.30 4.64 -4.16
CA SER A 74 -8.03 4.18 -2.80
C SER A 74 -7.85 2.66 -2.71
N ILE A 75 -7.80 1.97 -3.85
CA ILE A 75 -7.71 0.50 -3.84
C ILE A 75 -6.25 0.08 -3.97
N PHE A 76 -5.78 -0.65 -2.98
CA PHE A 76 -4.37 -1.05 -2.91
C PHE A 76 -4.24 -2.53 -2.61
N ASP A 77 -3.13 -3.09 -3.06
CA ASP A 77 -2.69 -4.42 -2.68
C ASP A 77 -1.59 -4.26 -1.64
N ILE A 78 -1.61 -5.07 -0.61
CA ILE A 78 -0.67 -4.95 0.49
C ILE A 78 -0.04 -6.30 0.76
N ARG A 79 1.29 -6.35 0.77
CA ARG A 79 2.03 -7.58 1.03
C ARG A 79 3.09 -7.36 2.09
N ALA A 80 3.14 -8.26 3.05
CA ALA A 80 4.19 -8.31 4.04
C ALA A 80 5.05 -9.55 3.80
N LYS A 81 6.31 -9.47 4.18
CA LYS A 81 7.22 -10.62 4.15
C LYS A 81 7.94 -10.65 5.47
N ASP A 82 7.90 -11.77 6.15
CA ASP A 82 8.45 -11.88 7.49
C ASP A 82 9.91 -12.32 7.48
N GLU A 83 10.44 -12.51 8.70
CA GLU A 83 11.85 -12.86 8.89
C GLU A 83 12.20 -14.20 8.27
N ASP A 84 11.24 -15.10 8.11
CA ASP A 84 11.46 -16.42 7.52
C ASP A 84 11.24 -16.43 6.02
N GLY A 85 10.85 -15.31 5.44
CA GLY A 85 10.58 -15.22 4.02
C GLY A 85 9.14 -15.56 3.64
N ASP A 86 8.28 -15.83 4.61
CA ASP A 86 6.87 -16.09 4.33
C ASP A 86 6.16 -14.78 4.01
N THR A 87 5.20 -14.85 3.11
CA THR A 87 4.47 -13.67 2.67
C THR A 87 3.01 -13.73 3.10
N TYR A 88 2.44 -12.54 3.23
CA TYR A 88 1.05 -12.33 3.63
C TYR A 88 0.51 -11.29 2.68
N THR A 89 -0.62 -11.54 2.02
CA THR A 89 -1.10 -10.63 0.99
C THR A 89 -2.59 -10.35 1.16
N ILE A 90 -2.93 -9.08 1.04
CA ILE A 90 -4.32 -8.63 0.98
C ILE A 90 -4.48 -7.91 -0.34
N TRP A 91 -5.42 -8.38 -1.16
CA TRP A 91 -5.68 -7.84 -2.48
C TRP A 91 -6.85 -6.88 -2.45
N ASP A 92 -6.80 -5.85 -3.27
CA ASP A 92 -7.94 -4.96 -3.55
C ASP A 92 -8.56 -4.38 -2.29
N LEU A 93 -7.73 -3.90 -1.38
CA LEU A 93 -8.21 -3.27 -0.15
C LEU A 93 -8.53 -1.81 -0.40
N ASP A 94 -9.72 -1.38 0.03
CA ASP A 94 -10.07 0.04 0.00
C ASP A 94 -9.53 0.70 1.26
N VAL A 95 -8.37 1.34 1.14
CA VAL A 95 -7.68 1.94 2.29
C VAL A 95 -8.40 3.18 2.83
N ALA A 96 -9.35 3.74 2.07
CA ALA A 96 -10.16 4.83 2.57
C ALA A 96 -11.15 4.35 3.64
N ARG A 97 -11.38 3.06 3.73
CA ARG A 97 -12.38 2.48 4.62
C ARG A 97 -11.80 1.50 5.63
N HIS A 98 -10.63 0.93 5.35
CA HIS A 98 -10.09 -0.17 6.14
C HIS A 98 -8.61 0.00 6.40
N ASP A 99 -8.20 -0.42 7.57
CA ASP A 99 -6.79 -0.65 7.90
C ASP A 99 -6.50 -2.13 7.79
N VAL A 100 -5.25 -2.51 7.99
CA VAL A 100 -4.81 -3.90 7.85
C VAL A 100 -4.32 -4.43 9.18
N VAL A 101 -4.74 -5.64 9.51
CA VAL A 101 -4.13 -6.41 10.59
C VAL A 101 -3.73 -7.74 9.97
N PHE A 102 -2.43 -7.93 9.77
CA PHE A 102 -1.93 -9.21 9.26
C PHE A 102 -1.91 -10.23 10.37
N THR A 103 -2.46 -11.40 10.10
CA THR A 103 -2.41 -12.56 10.99
C THR A 103 -1.88 -13.75 10.21
N LEU A 104 -1.67 -14.86 10.89
CA LEU A 104 -1.22 -16.08 10.20
C LEU A 104 -2.24 -16.57 9.16
N ASP A 105 -3.50 -16.19 9.32
CA ASP A 105 -4.53 -16.56 8.34
C ASP A 105 -4.29 -15.91 6.98
N ASP A 106 -3.51 -14.86 6.92
CA ASP A 106 -3.23 -14.15 5.68
C ASP A 106 -2.00 -14.69 4.95
N MET A 107 -1.33 -15.68 5.52
CA MET A 107 -0.12 -16.23 4.91
C MET A 107 -0.46 -16.88 3.57
N ASP A 108 0.34 -16.58 2.58
CA ASP A 108 0.16 -17.09 1.21
C ASP A 108 0.56 -18.55 1.07
#